data_1dad2db0a0eb8f883be34295dfa24e31
#
_entry.id   1dad2db0a0eb8f883be34295dfa24e31
#
_cell.length_a   1.000
_cell.length_b   1.000
_cell.length_c   1.000
_cell.angle_alpha   90.00
_cell.angle_beta   90.00
_cell.angle_gamma   90.00
#
_symmetry.space_group_name_H-M   'P 1'
#
loop_
_entity.id
_entity.type
_entity.pdbx_description
1 polymer ?
#
loop_
_entity_poly.entity_id
_entity_poly.type
_entity_poly.pdbx_seq_one_letter_code
_entity_poly.pdbx_strand_id
1 'polypeptide(L)'
;TVSDVWKLEEVLAQLEDEYDLVIIDTPPSINALTRTAWVASDRVILVTEPSLYSVIAADRARKAIAEISAKLTPRLQLLGVVVNRLRPQSNEHDYRIKELREMFGEQLLMPFFEERAAIQQSTGAARPIHAWPAEGAAEIAKGFDWLLAGAQSDMELGADRRERVGIVGRALRGRSNPIAEFIPMEDAPQSRAENKKKRWFRR
;
A
#
# COMPACT_ATOMS: atom_id res chain seq x y z
N THR A 1 19.07 8.58 0.61
CA THR A 1 19.71 8.57 1.95
C THR A 1 18.76 8.02 2.99
N VAL A 2 19.27 7.61 4.17
CA VAL A 2 18.43 7.11 5.29
C VAL A 2 17.42 8.16 5.74
N SER A 3 17.76 9.44 5.67
CA SER A 3 16.86 10.54 5.99
C SER A 3 15.66 10.64 5.04
N ASP A 4 15.79 10.18 3.80
CA ASP A 4 14.74 10.34 2.80
C ASP A 4 13.50 9.48 3.08
N VAL A 5 13.67 8.36 3.79
CA VAL A 5 12.55 7.45 4.10
C VAL A 5 11.60 8.02 5.15
N TRP A 6 12.05 9.01 5.93
CA TRP A 6 11.27 9.68 6.98
C TRP A 6 10.63 11.00 6.55
N LYS A 7 10.93 11.48 5.35
CA LYS A 7 10.45 12.80 4.88
C LYS A 7 8.93 12.92 4.87
N LEU A 8 8.22 11.85 4.47
CA LEU A 8 6.76 11.88 4.47
C LEU A 8 6.21 11.90 5.91
N GLU A 9 6.81 11.13 6.82
CA GLU A 9 6.45 11.16 8.23
C GLU A 9 6.62 12.56 8.84
N GLU A 10 7.72 13.24 8.52
CA GLU A 10 7.98 14.61 8.98
C GLU A 10 6.93 15.60 8.48
N VAL A 11 6.46 15.43 7.24
CA VAL A 11 5.39 16.28 6.67
C VAL A 11 4.05 15.97 7.33
N LEU A 12 3.71 14.69 7.47
CA LEU A 12 2.42 14.29 8.07
C LEU A 12 2.31 14.69 9.54
N ALA A 13 3.42 14.69 10.27
CA ALA A 13 3.45 15.17 11.65
C ALA A 13 3.09 16.66 11.80
N GLN A 14 3.24 17.46 10.75
CA GLN A 14 2.83 18.87 10.75
C GLN A 14 1.33 19.05 10.50
N LEU A 15 0.68 18.03 9.95
CA LEU A 15 -0.75 18.03 9.58
C LEU A 15 -1.63 17.26 10.57
N GLU A 16 -1.05 16.73 11.65
CA GLU A 16 -1.74 15.85 12.61
C GLU A 16 -2.93 16.54 13.29
N ASP A 17 -2.87 17.85 13.50
CA ASP A 17 -3.95 18.63 14.09
C ASP A 17 -5.04 19.04 13.06
N GLU A 18 -4.81 18.82 11.77
CA GLU A 18 -5.71 19.26 10.70
C GLU A 18 -6.56 18.12 10.14
N TYR A 19 -6.11 16.86 10.28
CA TYR A 19 -6.76 15.69 9.67
C TYR A 19 -6.84 14.51 10.61
N ASP A 20 -8.03 13.94 10.74
CA ASP A 20 -8.27 12.72 11.54
C ASP A 20 -7.73 11.46 10.85
N LEU A 21 -7.66 11.45 9.52
CA LEU A 21 -7.22 10.31 8.72
C LEU A 21 -6.49 10.79 7.46
N VAL A 22 -5.36 10.15 7.18
CA VAL A 22 -4.61 10.34 5.93
C VAL A 22 -4.54 9.01 5.18
N ILE A 23 -4.97 9.00 3.94
CA ILE A 23 -4.89 7.84 3.04
C ILE A 23 -3.78 8.09 2.03
N ILE A 24 -2.83 7.16 1.94
CA ILE A 24 -1.68 7.25 1.03
C ILE A 24 -1.85 6.19 -0.06
N ASP A 25 -2.11 6.62 -1.29
CA ASP A 25 -2.08 5.75 -2.46
C ASP A 25 -0.64 5.54 -2.93
N THR A 26 -0.26 4.29 -3.20
CA THR A 26 1.10 3.92 -3.58
C THR A 26 1.15 3.16 -4.90
N PRO A 27 2.23 3.31 -5.69
CA PRO A 27 2.41 2.51 -6.90
C PRO A 27 2.55 1.01 -6.57
N PRO A 28 2.24 0.10 -7.50
CA PRO A 28 2.23 -1.35 -7.28
C PRO A 28 3.63 -1.98 -7.14
N SER A 29 4.67 -1.21 -6.98
CA SER A 29 6.07 -1.67 -6.85
C SER A 29 6.63 -1.38 -5.46
N ILE A 30 7.45 -2.29 -4.93
CA ILE A 30 8.15 -2.10 -3.64
C ILE A 30 9.42 -1.28 -3.91
N ASN A 31 9.25 0.00 -4.18
CA ASN A 31 10.32 0.96 -4.41
C ASN A 31 10.53 1.90 -3.21
N ALA A 32 11.42 2.87 -3.35
CA ALA A 32 11.72 3.83 -2.30
C ALA A 32 10.49 4.64 -1.86
N LEU A 33 9.63 5.08 -2.79
CA LEU A 33 8.42 5.84 -2.48
C LEU A 33 7.42 5.01 -1.68
N THR A 34 7.18 3.76 -2.10
CA THR A 34 6.30 2.83 -1.36
C THR A 34 6.82 2.58 0.05
N ARG A 35 8.13 2.39 0.22
CA ARG A 35 8.75 2.22 1.54
C ARG A 35 8.63 3.48 2.41
N THR A 36 8.79 4.67 1.82
CA THR A 36 8.57 5.94 2.50
C THR A 36 7.12 6.08 2.99
N ALA A 37 6.14 5.68 2.15
CA ALA A 37 4.73 5.67 2.52
C ALA A 37 4.46 4.69 3.68
N TRP A 38 5.01 3.48 3.64
CA TRP A 38 4.85 2.49 4.71
C TRP A 38 5.47 2.94 6.03
N VAL A 39 6.64 3.57 6.00
CA VAL A 39 7.26 4.12 7.23
C VAL A 39 6.40 5.21 7.86
N ALA A 40 5.73 6.02 7.05
CA ALA A 40 4.85 7.09 7.50
C ALA A 40 3.43 6.61 7.88
N SER A 41 3.13 5.31 7.72
CA SER A 41 1.80 4.76 7.97
C SER A 41 1.73 3.99 9.28
N ASP A 42 0.53 3.94 9.86
CA ASP A 42 0.21 3.07 11.00
C ASP A 42 -0.39 1.73 10.49
N ARG A 43 -1.15 1.78 9.40
CA ARG A 43 -1.84 0.62 8.81
C ARG A 43 -1.55 0.52 7.33
N VAL A 44 -1.39 -0.71 6.84
CA VAL A 44 -1.32 -1.01 5.40
C VAL A 44 -2.43 -1.98 5.04
N ILE A 45 -3.15 -1.67 3.98
CA ILE A 45 -4.04 -2.59 3.29
C ILE A 45 -3.37 -2.96 1.97
N LEU A 46 -3.11 -4.24 1.76
CA LEU A 46 -2.64 -4.74 0.46
C LEU A 46 -3.85 -5.03 -0.43
N VAL A 47 -3.88 -4.43 -1.60
CA VAL A 47 -4.88 -4.74 -2.62
C VAL A 47 -4.26 -5.68 -3.64
N THR A 48 -4.91 -6.81 -3.88
CA THR A 48 -4.46 -7.83 -4.84
C THR A 48 -5.59 -8.23 -5.79
N GLU A 49 -5.23 -8.80 -6.93
CA GLU A 49 -6.17 -9.48 -7.82
C GLU A 49 -5.96 -11.00 -7.68
N PRO A 50 -6.97 -11.84 -7.96
CA PRO A 50 -6.83 -13.28 -7.90
C PRO A 50 -6.12 -13.82 -9.15
N SER A 51 -4.84 -13.47 -9.31
CA SER A 51 -3.95 -13.93 -10.37
C SER A 51 -2.62 -14.38 -9.79
N LEU A 52 -1.92 -15.29 -10.48
CA LEU A 52 -0.66 -15.87 -10.00
C LEU A 52 0.36 -14.79 -9.59
N TYR A 53 0.60 -13.82 -10.46
CA TYR A 53 1.62 -12.80 -10.20
C TYR A 53 1.21 -11.84 -9.08
N SER A 54 -0.10 -11.56 -8.96
CA SER A 54 -0.60 -10.69 -7.89
C SER A 54 -0.52 -11.37 -6.52
N VAL A 55 -0.77 -12.68 -6.44
CA VAL A 55 -0.59 -13.48 -5.20
C VAL A 55 0.87 -13.46 -4.76
N ILE A 56 1.80 -13.72 -5.68
CA ILE A 56 3.25 -13.65 -5.40
C ILE A 56 3.67 -12.25 -4.96
N ALA A 57 3.16 -11.21 -5.62
CA ALA A 57 3.46 -9.83 -5.26
C ALA A 57 2.93 -9.46 -3.87
N ALA A 58 1.73 -9.92 -3.50
CA ALA A 58 1.14 -9.72 -2.18
C ALA A 58 2.00 -10.38 -1.07
N ASP A 59 2.49 -11.60 -1.28
CA ASP A 59 3.38 -12.25 -0.30
C ASP A 59 4.72 -11.51 -0.15
N ARG A 60 5.30 -11.04 -1.26
CA ARG A 60 6.52 -10.21 -1.21
C ARG A 60 6.28 -8.92 -0.43
N ALA A 61 5.15 -8.25 -0.67
CA ALA A 61 4.80 -7.04 0.03
C ALA A 61 4.59 -7.29 1.54
N ARG A 62 3.89 -8.36 1.91
CA ARG A 62 3.71 -8.79 3.31
C ARG A 62 5.05 -8.97 4.03
N LYS A 63 6.00 -9.68 3.40
CA LYS A 63 7.34 -9.89 3.95
C LYS A 63 8.09 -8.57 4.13
N ALA A 64 8.04 -7.68 3.13
CA ALA A 64 8.69 -6.38 3.19
C ALA A 64 8.07 -5.46 4.26
N ILE A 65 6.74 -5.48 4.44
CA ILE A 65 6.06 -4.75 5.51
C ILE A 65 6.50 -5.26 6.87
N ALA A 66 6.51 -6.59 7.08
CA ALA A 66 6.96 -7.19 8.33
C ALA A 66 8.41 -6.81 8.66
N GLU A 67 9.27 -6.75 7.67
CA GLU A 67 10.66 -6.35 7.83
C GLU A 67 10.80 -4.87 8.21
N ILE A 68 10.03 -3.96 7.57
CA ILE A 68 10.00 -2.53 7.90
C ILE A 68 9.45 -2.34 9.31
N SER A 69 8.36 -3.01 9.66
CA SER A 69 7.79 -2.98 11.00
C SER A 69 8.81 -3.38 12.06
N ALA A 70 9.51 -4.49 11.85
CA ALA A 70 10.50 -5.00 12.81
C ALA A 70 11.73 -4.10 12.98
N LYS A 71 12.19 -3.43 11.90
CA LYS A 71 13.47 -2.70 11.89
C LYS A 71 13.36 -1.18 11.99
N LEU A 72 12.28 -0.59 11.50
CA LEU A 72 12.17 0.86 11.35
C LEU A 72 11.00 1.45 12.13
N THR A 73 9.80 0.88 12.03
CA THR A 73 8.60 1.47 12.60
C THR A 73 7.66 0.41 13.17
N PRO A 74 7.82 0.02 14.46
CA PRO A 74 7.03 -1.03 15.09
C PRO A 74 5.50 -0.78 15.11
N ARG A 75 5.06 0.46 14.92
CA ARG A 75 3.64 0.79 14.83
C ARG A 75 3.00 0.34 13.52
N LEU A 76 3.79 0.16 12.47
CA LEU A 76 3.30 -0.28 11.17
C LEU A 76 2.71 -1.69 11.27
N GLN A 77 1.45 -1.82 10.91
CA GLN A 77 0.74 -3.09 10.91
C GLN A 77 0.12 -3.36 9.55
N LEU A 78 0.25 -4.59 9.08
CA LEU A 78 -0.56 -5.06 7.96
C LEU A 78 -1.97 -5.35 8.47
N LEU A 79 -2.94 -4.50 8.12
CA LEU A 79 -4.35 -4.71 8.43
C LEU A 79 -4.87 -5.97 7.74
N GLY A 80 -4.52 -6.14 6.47
CA GLY A 80 -4.85 -7.34 5.72
C GLY A 80 -4.74 -7.16 4.22
N VAL A 81 -5.20 -8.19 3.52
CA VAL A 81 -5.20 -8.30 2.06
C VAL A 81 -6.62 -8.25 1.55
N VAL A 82 -6.92 -7.32 0.67
CA VAL A 82 -8.21 -7.15 0.00
C VAL A 82 -8.11 -7.70 -1.42
N VAL A 83 -9.04 -8.57 -1.79
CA VAL A 83 -9.16 -9.06 -3.16
C VAL A 83 -10.06 -8.14 -3.96
N ASN A 84 -9.53 -7.62 -5.04
CA ASN A 84 -10.23 -6.77 -5.99
C ASN A 84 -10.39 -7.49 -7.34
N ARG A 85 -11.38 -7.08 -8.14
CA ARG A 85 -11.66 -7.59 -9.49
C ARG A 85 -11.92 -9.10 -9.53
N LEU A 86 -12.57 -9.63 -8.49
CA LEU A 86 -13.00 -11.02 -8.47
C LEU A 86 -14.04 -11.28 -9.56
N ARG A 87 -13.87 -12.36 -10.29
CA ARG A 87 -14.87 -12.92 -11.23
C ARG A 87 -15.36 -14.24 -10.67
N PRO A 88 -16.58 -14.29 -10.10
CA PRO A 88 -17.08 -15.48 -9.40
C PRO A 88 -17.18 -16.74 -10.27
N GLN A 89 -17.27 -16.59 -11.61
CA GLN A 89 -17.37 -17.72 -12.54
C GLN A 89 -16.01 -18.23 -13.04
N SER A 90 -14.90 -17.70 -12.52
CA SER A 90 -13.55 -18.07 -12.94
C SER A 90 -12.95 -19.15 -12.05
N ASN A 91 -12.73 -20.35 -12.59
CA ASN A 91 -12.04 -21.43 -11.88
C ASN A 91 -10.62 -21.04 -11.43
N GLU A 92 -9.91 -20.19 -12.23
CA GLU A 92 -8.61 -19.66 -11.88
C GLU A 92 -8.71 -18.75 -10.63
N HIS A 93 -9.71 -17.85 -10.59
CA HIS A 93 -9.91 -17.00 -9.43
C HIS A 93 -10.26 -17.81 -8.18
N ASP A 94 -11.09 -18.85 -8.29
CA ASP A 94 -11.41 -19.75 -7.18
C ASP A 94 -10.15 -20.44 -6.64
N TYR A 95 -9.28 -20.88 -7.54
CA TYR A 95 -8.01 -21.49 -7.15
C TYR A 95 -7.12 -20.48 -6.41
N ARG A 96 -6.98 -19.26 -6.94
CA ARG A 96 -6.17 -18.21 -6.31
C ARG A 96 -6.73 -17.73 -4.96
N ILE A 97 -8.05 -17.70 -4.81
CA ILE A 97 -8.67 -17.40 -3.50
C ILE A 97 -8.31 -18.45 -2.47
N LYS A 98 -8.29 -19.74 -2.82
CA LYS A 98 -7.84 -20.80 -1.90
C LYS A 98 -6.39 -20.60 -1.49
N GLU A 99 -5.52 -20.33 -2.44
CA GLU A 99 -4.10 -20.06 -2.21
C GLU A 99 -3.91 -18.83 -1.29
N LEU A 100 -4.66 -17.74 -1.54
CA LEU A 100 -4.65 -16.56 -0.68
C LEU A 100 -5.13 -16.87 0.74
N ARG A 101 -6.18 -17.70 0.92
CA ARG A 101 -6.66 -18.13 2.24
C ARG A 101 -5.60 -18.94 2.99
N GLU A 102 -4.92 -19.84 2.31
CA GLU A 102 -3.85 -20.64 2.92
C GLU A 102 -2.66 -19.77 3.33
N MET A 103 -2.35 -18.75 2.53
CA MET A 103 -1.20 -17.88 2.73
C MET A 103 -1.41 -16.80 3.78
N PHE A 104 -2.60 -16.19 3.82
CA PHE A 104 -2.89 -15.01 4.64
C PHE A 104 -3.83 -15.29 5.82
N GLY A 105 -4.57 -16.41 5.80
CA GLY A 105 -5.47 -16.77 6.89
C GLY A 105 -6.48 -15.67 7.21
N GLU A 106 -6.50 -15.25 8.46
CA GLU A 106 -7.39 -14.18 8.95
C GLU A 106 -7.05 -12.78 8.39
N GLN A 107 -5.84 -12.60 7.87
CA GLN A 107 -5.47 -11.36 7.18
C GLN A 107 -6.09 -11.23 5.79
N LEU A 108 -6.74 -12.26 5.25
CA LEU A 108 -7.51 -12.13 4.03
C LEU A 108 -8.88 -11.52 4.34
N LEU A 109 -9.03 -10.24 4.03
CA LEU A 109 -10.19 -9.44 4.42
C LEU A 109 -11.39 -9.68 3.52
N MET A 110 -12.57 -9.63 4.12
CA MET A 110 -13.85 -9.69 3.44
C MET A 110 -14.55 -8.32 3.53
N PRO A 111 -15.45 -7.97 2.61
CA PRO A 111 -15.81 -8.74 1.40
C PRO A 111 -14.74 -8.67 0.30
N PHE A 112 -14.76 -9.63 -0.62
CA PHE A 112 -14.03 -9.52 -1.87
C PHE A 112 -14.78 -8.60 -2.83
N PHE A 113 -14.04 -7.72 -3.52
CA PHE A 113 -14.64 -6.81 -4.48
C PHE A 113 -14.69 -7.45 -5.87
N GLU A 114 -15.89 -7.71 -6.34
CA GLU A 114 -16.09 -8.22 -7.68
C GLU A 114 -15.78 -7.16 -8.75
N GLU A 115 -15.40 -7.62 -9.93
CA GLU A 115 -15.26 -6.76 -11.10
C GLU A 115 -16.66 -6.30 -11.56
N ARG A 116 -17.01 -5.05 -11.24
CA ARG A 116 -18.32 -4.46 -11.56
C ARG A 116 -18.18 -3.15 -12.31
N ALA A 117 -19.05 -2.99 -13.33
CA ALA A 117 -19.11 -1.77 -14.14
C ALA A 117 -19.37 -0.51 -13.29
N ALA A 118 -20.09 -0.63 -12.18
CA ALA A 118 -20.40 0.49 -11.28
C ALA A 118 -19.14 1.20 -10.78
N ILE A 119 -18.04 0.48 -10.47
CA ILE A 119 -16.77 1.08 -10.04
C ILE A 119 -16.16 1.90 -11.18
N GLN A 120 -16.09 1.32 -12.38
CA GLN A 120 -15.50 1.99 -13.54
C GLN A 120 -16.31 3.23 -13.94
N GLN A 121 -17.64 3.13 -13.92
CA GLN A 121 -18.55 4.22 -14.28
C GLN A 121 -18.50 5.35 -13.27
N SER A 122 -18.54 5.06 -11.97
CA SER A 122 -18.44 6.07 -10.91
C SER A 122 -17.10 6.81 -10.96
N THR A 123 -16.01 6.08 -11.15
CA THR A 123 -14.66 6.64 -11.32
C THR A 123 -14.57 7.52 -12.58
N GLY A 124 -15.07 7.04 -13.71
CA GLY A 124 -15.10 7.79 -14.97
C GLY A 124 -15.95 9.07 -14.89
N ALA A 125 -16.98 9.07 -14.06
CA ALA A 125 -17.84 10.23 -13.80
C ALA A 125 -17.31 11.15 -12.66
N ALA A 126 -16.14 10.84 -12.09
CA ALA A 126 -15.57 11.52 -10.91
C ALA A 126 -16.57 11.62 -9.75
N ARG A 127 -17.36 10.58 -9.51
CA ARG A 127 -18.35 10.50 -8.43
C ARG A 127 -18.01 9.35 -7.49
N PRO A 128 -18.14 9.54 -6.17
CA PRO A 128 -17.91 8.44 -5.22
C PRO A 128 -18.93 7.34 -5.42
N ILE A 129 -18.52 6.09 -5.22
CA ILE A 129 -19.39 4.91 -5.34
C ILE A 129 -20.61 4.99 -4.42
N HIS A 130 -20.47 5.60 -3.25
CA HIS A 130 -21.55 5.84 -2.29
C HIS A 130 -22.70 6.69 -2.85
N ALA A 131 -22.42 7.55 -3.81
CA ALA A 131 -23.41 8.41 -4.48
C ALA A 131 -23.76 7.90 -5.90
N TRP A 132 -23.33 6.69 -6.26
CA TRP A 132 -23.55 6.14 -7.60
C TRP A 132 -24.86 5.35 -7.66
N PRO A 133 -25.81 5.69 -8.59
CA PRO A 133 -27.16 5.13 -8.59
C PRO A 133 -27.28 3.81 -9.38
N ALA A 134 -26.20 3.01 -9.48
CA ALA A 134 -26.21 1.76 -10.20
C ALA A 134 -26.47 0.57 -9.27
N GLU A 135 -27.01 -0.52 -9.83
CA GLU A 135 -27.15 -1.80 -9.13
C GLU A 135 -25.80 -2.29 -8.60
N GLY A 136 -25.76 -2.77 -7.37
CA GLY A 136 -24.57 -3.23 -6.69
C GLY A 136 -23.63 -2.13 -6.15
N ALA A 137 -23.86 -0.85 -6.46
CA ALA A 137 -23.04 0.25 -5.93
C ALA A 137 -23.10 0.34 -4.41
N ALA A 138 -24.30 0.17 -3.83
CA ALA A 138 -24.49 0.19 -2.37
C ALA A 138 -23.78 -0.96 -1.65
N GLU A 139 -23.68 -2.13 -2.26
CA GLU A 139 -22.90 -3.26 -1.74
C GLU A 139 -21.41 -2.98 -1.70
N ILE A 140 -20.89 -2.41 -2.80
CA ILE A 140 -19.49 -2.00 -2.90
C ILE A 140 -19.18 -0.91 -1.86
N ALA A 141 -20.04 0.09 -1.73
CA ALA A 141 -19.92 1.16 -0.75
C ALA A 141 -19.81 0.61 0.67
N LYS A 142 -20.70 -0.33 1.07
CA LYS A 142 -20.63 -1.02 2.38
C LYS A 142 -19.31 -1.75 2.57
N GLY A 143 -18.74 -2.34 1.52
CA GLY A 143 -17.41 -2.96 1.59
C GLY A 143 -16.31 -1.96 1.92
N PHE A 144 -16.34 -0.77 1.33
CA PHE A 144 -15.41 0.32 1.67
C PHE A 144 -15.62 0.86 3.09
N ASP A 145 -16.88 1.02 3.52
CA ASP A 145 -17.22 1.44 4.89
C ASP A 145 -16.64 0.45 5.92
N TRP A 146 -16.75 -0.85 5.64
CA TRP A 146 -16.19 -1.89 6.50
C TRP A 146 -14.65 -1.82 6.55
N LEU A 147 -13.98 -1.62 5.41
CA LEU A 147 -12.53 -1.45 5.37
C LEU A 147 -12.09 -0.21 6.14
N LEU A 148 -12.82 0.90 6.01
CA LEU A 148 -12.54 2.13 6.74
C LEU A 148 -12.68 1.92 8.25
N ALA A 149 -13.77 1.30 8.68
CA ALA A 149 -13.98 0.97 10.10
C ALA A 149 -12.86 0.08 10.65
N GLY A 150 -12.43 -0.93 9.89
CA GLY A 150 -11.29 -1.77 10.25
C GLY A 150 -9.97 -1.00 10.32
N ALA A 151 -9.75 -0.05 9.41
CA ALA A 151 -8.55 0.78 9.42
C ALA A 151 -8.49 1.72 10.63
N GLN A 152 -9.65 2.15 11.12
CA GLN A 152 -9.78 3.04 12.29
C GLN A 152 -9.88 2.30 13.63
N SER A 153 -10.16 0.98 13.61
CA SER A 153 -10.25 0.20 14.85
C SER A 153 -8.89 0.12 15.54
N ASP A 154 -8.89 0.23 16.87
CA ASP A 154 -7.68 0.15 17.71
C ASP A 154 -6.57 1.15 17.36
N MET A 155 -6.87 2.18 16.58
CA MET A 155 -5.97 3.32 16.43
C MET A 155 -6.03 4.13 17.73
N GLU A 156 -4.90 4.23 18.43
CA GLU A 156 -4.75 5.22 19.49
C GLU A 156 -4.80 6.61 18.86
N LEU A 157 -5.96 7.24 18.95
CA LEU A 157 -6.15 8.64 18.57
C LEU A 157 -5.28 9.49 19.48
N GLY A 158 -4.21 10.06 18.96
CA GLY A 158 -3.46 11.10 19.66
C GLY A 158 -2.08 10.74 20.20
N ALA A 159 -1.45 9.65 19.80
CA ALA A 159 0.00 9.52 20.02
C ALA A 159 0.73 10.60 19.21
N ASP A 160 1.36 11.55 19.88
CA ASP A 160 2.00 12.71 19.23
C ASP A 160 3.05 12.29 18.21
N ARG A 161 2.70 12.35 16.93
CA ARG A 161 3.58 12.00 15.80
C ARG A 161 4.85 12.85 15.78
N ARG A 162 4.76 14.12 16.20
CA ARG A 162 5.91 15.05 16.30
C ARG A 162 6.93 14.59 17.33
N GLU A 163 6.48 14.07 18.46
CA GLU A 163 7.36 13.51 19.48
C GLU A 163 8.08 12.27 18.95
N ARG A 164 7.36 11.38 18.26
CA ARG A 164 7.92 10.18 17.61
C ARG A 164 9.00 10.53 16.59
N VAL A 165 8.74 11.49 15.69
CA VAL A 165 9.73 11.98 14.73
C VAL A 165 10.96 12.55 15.44
N GLY A 166 10.77 13.28 16.50
CA GLY A 166 11.87 13.82 17.33
C GLY A 166 12.74 12.74 17.96
N ILE A 167 12.14 11.64 18.43
CA ILE A 167 12.85 10.49 19.01
C ILE A 167 13.62 9.74 17.92
N VAL A 168 12.98 9.43 16.80
CA VAL A 168 13.59 8.71 15.66
C VAL A 168 14.71 9.55 15.05
N GLY A 169 14.50 10.83 14.82
CA GLY A 169 15.52 11.74 14.29
C GLY A 169 16.75 11.88 15.20
N ARG A 170 16.60 11.69 16.53
CA ARG A 170 17.73 11.62 17.48
C ARG A 170 18.43 10.26 17.44
N ALA A 171 17.68 9.18 17.36
CA ALA A 171 18.23 7.81 17.32
C ALA A 171 19.03 7.52 16.06
N LEU A 172 18.65 8.11 14.91
CA LEU A 172 19.32 7.89 13.62
C LEU A 172 20.57 8.77 13.44
N ARG A 173 20.70 9.89 14.15
CA ARG A 173 21.89 10.76 14.06
C ARG A 173 23.17 10.14 14.63
N GLY A 174 23.09 9.01 15.31
CA GLY A 174 24.25 8.34 15.94
C GLY A 174 24.54 6.92 15.41
N ARG A 175 23.84 6.41 14.39
CA ARG A 175 24.02 5.04 13.90
C ARG A 175 24.46 5.04 12.44
N SER A 176 25.40 4.13 12.11
CA SER A 176 25.70 3.71 10.75
C SER A 176 24.38 3.24 10.08
N ASN A 177 24.19 3.69 8.86
CA ASN A 177 23.01 3.57 8.00
C ASN A 177 22.32 2.19 8.04
N PRO A 178 21.22 1.96 8.78
CA PRO A 178 20.56 0.67 8.81
C PRO A 178 19.85 0.31 7.50
N ILE A 179 19.68 1.27 6.57
CA ILE A 179 19.04 1.04 5.27
C ILE A 179 20.04 0.59 4.21
N ALA A 180 21.34 0.84 4.38
CA ALA A 180 22.35 0.34 3.45
C ALA A 180 22.43 -1.20 3.46
N GLU A 181 22.11 -1.84 4.60
CA GLU A 181 21.96 -3.29 4.69
C GLU A 181 20.63 -3.81 4.16
N PHE A 182 19.67 -2.89 3.91
CA PHE A 182 18.28 -3.21 3.59
C PHE A 182 17.93 -3.16 2.10
N ILE A 183 18.77 -2.53 1.31
CA ILE A 183 18.63 -2.45 -0.15
C ILE A 183 19.85 -3.15 -0.76
N PRO A 184 19.73 -4.42 -1.17
CA PRO A 184 20.70 -4.96 -2.11
C PRO A 184 20.65 -4.09 -3.36
N MET A 185 21.74 -3.38 -3.65
CA MET A 185 21.86 -2.51 -4.83
C MET A 185 21.99 -3.31 -6.14
N GLU A 186 21.64 -4.60 -6.16
CA GLU A 186 21.84 -5.48 -7.31
C GLU A 186 20.74 -5.41 -8.38
N ASP A 187 19.60 -4.75 -8.13
CA ASP A 187 18.50 -4.66 -9.09
C ASP A 187 18.15 -3.24 -9.57
N ALA A 188 19.06 -2.30 -9.48
CA ALA A 188 18.91 -1.06 -10.22
C ALA A 188 19.26 -1.33 -11.69
N PRO A 189 18.32 -1.25 -12.65
CA PRO A 189 18.67 -1.30 -14.06
C PRO A 189 19.60 -0.12 -14.31
N GLN A 190 20.87 -0.40 -14.57
CA GLN A 190 21.81 0.61 -15.06
C GLN A 190 21.16 1.29 -16.25
N SER A 191 20.89 2.59 -16.13
CA SER A 191 20.32 3.40 -17.18
C SER A 191 21.24 3.35 -18.40
N ARG A 192 20.93 2.50 -19.35
CA ARG A 192 21.41 2.58 -20.73
C ARG A 192 20.75 3.79 -21.42
N ALA A 193 20.97 4.96 -20.88
CA ALA A 193 20.51 6.22 -21.46
C ALA A 193 21.72 7.07 -21.88
N GLU A 194 22.71 6.44 -22.55
CA GLU A 194 23.69 7.17 -23.38
C GLU A 194 24.08 6.27 -24.54
N ASN A 195 23.33 6.31 -25.62
CA ASN A 195 23.79 6.22 -27.01
C ASN A 195 22.66 5.81 -27.98
N LYS A 196 21.62 6.63 -28.13
CA LYS A 196 20.75 6.59 -29.33
C LYS A 196 20.10 7.95 -29.65
N LYS A 197 20.84 9.04 -29.52
CA LYS A 197 20.56 10.25 -30.30
C LYS A 197 21.41 10.18 -31.55
N LYS A 198 20.90 9.58 -32.66
CA LYS A 198 21.25 9.77 -34.07
C LYS A 198 20.71 8.58 -34.86
N ARG A 199 19.44 8.64 -35.29
CA ARG A 199 18.99 7.94 -36.52
C ARG A 199 17.48 7.88 -36.72
N TRP A 200 16.78 8.98 -36.59
CA TRP A 200 15.40 9.08 -37.07
C TRP A 200 15.14 10.48 -37.63
N PHE A 201 15.89 10.88 -38.65
CA PHE A 201 15.48 11.92 -39.60
C PHE A 201 16.27 11.70 -40.88
N ARG A 202 15.71 10.90 -41.78
CA ARG A 202 15.87 10.90 -43.24
C ARG A 202 15.04 9.74 -43.81
N ARG A 203 13.86 10.02 -44.20
CA ARG A 203 13.16 9.93 -45.51
C ARG A 203 11.68 10.15 -45.27
#